data_b9604fe215d8775916051a40bb554f45
#
_entry.id   b9604fe215d8775916051a40bb554f45
#
_cell.length_a   1.000
_cell.length_b   1.000
_cell.length_c   1.000
_cell.angle_alpha   90.00
_cell.angle_beta   90.00
_cell.angle_gamma   90.00
#
_symmetry.space_group_name_H-M   'P 1'
#
loop_
_entity.id
_entity.type
_entity.pdbx_description
1 polymer ?
#
loop_
_entity_poly.entity_id
_entity_poly.type
_entity_poly.pdbx_seq_one_letter_code
_entity_poly.pdbx_strand_id
1 'polypeptide(L)'
;MPANVWRMTAAQGLSMTVMNVNIINTGLAGAILAPELWLATLPLSLQFLAVMFATLPASLLMGRFGRRPVFLSGVFISVMATLIQAAAIMTGLFSLFVLGSIFLGCSHGISQFYRYAAADGLPDHMKPKAISFVLLGGLAAAMIGPE
;
A
#
# COMPACT_ATOMS: atom_id res chain seq x y z
N MET A 1 -4.40 -2.52 25.71
CA MET A 1 -4.72 -2.39 24.27
C MET A 1 -5.28 -3.71 23.76
N PRO A 2 -6.43 -3.75 23.08
CA PRO A 2 -6.99 -4.98 22.55
C PRO A 2 -6.08 -5.57 21.45
N ALA A 3 -6.07 -6.92 21.34
CA ALA A 3 -5.25 -7.66 20.37
C ALA A 3 -5.43 -7.16 18.90
N ASN A 4 -6.57 -6.59 18.61
CA ASN A 4 -6.89 -6.05 17.28
C ASN A 4 -6.01 -4.84 16.90
N VAL A 5 -5.68 -3.98 17.88
CA VAL A 5 -4.80 -2.81 17.66
C VAL A 5 -3.40 -3.29 17.27
N TRP A 6 -2.85 -4.30 17.96
CA TRP A 6 -1.54 -4.88 17.65
C TRP A 6 -1.47 -5.48 16.25
N ARG A 7 -2.51 -6.22 15.86
CA ARG A 7 -2.61 -6.81 14.52
C ARG A 7 -2.65 -5.72 13.44
N MET A 8 -3.43 -4.66 13.65
CA MET A 8 -3.51 -3.56 12.70
C MET A 8 -2.23 -2.72 12.66
N THR A 9 -1.54 -2.56 13.79
CA THR A 9 -0.22 -1.91 13.86
C THR A 9 0.82 -2.70 13.04
N ALA A 10 0.85 -4.02 13.21
CA ALA A 10 1.74 -4.88 12.44
C ALA A 10 1.41 -4.84 10.93
N ALA A 11 0.13 -4.91 10.56
CA ALA A 11 -0.30 -4.81 9.17
C ALA A 11 0.06 -3.47 8.54
N GLN A 12 -0.13 -2.36 9.27
CA GLN A 12 0.26 -1.03 8.82
C GLN A 12 1.78 -0.91 8.67
N GLY A 13 2.54 -1.40 9.65
CA GLY A 13 4.00 -1.41 9.59
C GLY A 13 4.53 -2.16 8.36
N LEU A 14 4.04 -3.37 8.14
CA LEU A 14 4.38 -4.17 6.96
C LEU A 14 4.00 -3.46 5.66
N SER A 15 2.81 -2.87 5.60
CA SER A 15 2.36 -2.13 4.41
C SER A 15 3.25 -0.92 4.11
N MET A 16 3.69 -0.19 5.14
CA MET A 16 4.61 0.95 4.98
C MET A 16 6.00 0.50 4.54
N THR A 17 6.52 -0.61 5.07
CA THR A 17 7.79 -1.20 4.62
C THR A 17 7.72 -1.58 3.15
N VAL A 18 6.67 -2.27 2.74
CA VAL A 18 6.46 -2.65 1.33
C VAL A 18 6.40 -1.41 0.44
N MET A 19 5.70 -0.35 0.88
CA MET A 19 5.63 0.90 0.12
C MET A 19 7.01 1.54 -0.06
N ASN A 20 7.80 1.65 1.01
CA ASN A 20 9.11 2.28 0.96
C ASN A 20 10.06 1.51 0.04
N VAL A 21 10.14 0.20 0.19
CA VAL A 21 10.93 -0.68 -0.69
C VAL A 21 10.44 -0.56 -2.15
N ASN A 22 9.14 -0.52 -2.35
CA ASN A 22 8.57 -0.40 -3.69
C ASN A 22 8.88 0.95 -4.34
N ILE A 23 8.83 2.06 -3.62
CA ILE A 23 9.18 3.40 -4.15
C ILE A 23 10.62 3.39 -4.69
N ILE A 24 11.56 2.84 -3.93
CA ILE A 24 12.96 2.75 -4.34
C ILE A 24 13.10 1.85 -5.57
N ASN A 25 12.52 0.66 -5.53
CA ASN A 25 12.56 -0.29 -6.64
C ASN A 25 11.86 0.25 -7.90
N THR A 26 10.73 0.94 -7.75
CA THR A 26 9.98 1.51 -8.87
C THR A 26 10.77 2.64 -9.53
N GLY A 27 11.47 3.46 -8.76
CA GLY A 27 12.35 4.49 -9.30
C GLY A 27 13.51 3.89 -10.09
N LEU A 28 14.19 2.89 -9.54
CA LEU A 28 15.32 2.21 -10.18
C LEU A 28 14.88 1.40 -11.42
N ALA A 29 13.86 0.57 -11.28
CA ALA A 29 13.33 -0.23 -12.38
C ALA A 29 12.72 0.65 -13.48
N GLY A 30 12.06 1.75 -13.10
CA GLY A 30 11.57 2.76 -14.06
C GLY A 30 12.69 3.35 -14.89
N ALA A 31 13.82 3.69 -14.27
CA ALA A 31 14.99 4.21 -14.98
C ALA A 31 15.64 3.20 -15.95
N ILE A 32 15.59 1.90 -15.60
CA ILE A 32 16.19 0.82 -16.42
C ILE A 32 15.24 0.40 -17.55
N LEU A 33 13.94 0.28 -17.26
CA LEU A 33 12.94 -0.26 -18.19
C LEU A 33 12.32 0.81 -19.10
N ALA A 34 12.36 2.09 -18.71
CA ALA A 34 11.76 3.15 -19.49
C ALA A 34 12.47 3.32 -20.84
N PRO A 35 11.73 3.37 -21.96
CA PRO A 35 12.32 3.63 -23.28
C PRO A 35 12.92 5.03 -23.39
N GLU A 36 12.43 5.98 -22.59
CA GLU A 36 12.93 7.35 -22.51
C GLU A 36 13.01 7.82 -21.06
N LEU A 37 14.01 8.64 -20.74
CA LEU A 37 14.32 9.03 -19.35
C LEU A 37 13.17 9.78 -18.65
N TRP A 38 12.38 10.55 -19.40
CA TRP A 38 11.22 11.27 -18.85
C TRP A 38 10.06 10.36 -18.45
N LEU A 39 10.00 9.14 -19.00
CA LEU A 39 9.03 8.11 -18.61
C LEU A 39 9.43 7.33 -17.36
N ALA A 40 10.66 7.47 -16.87
CA ALA A 40 11.16 6.71 -15.72
C ALA A 40 10.32 6.93 -14.45
N THR A 41 9.73 8.10 -14.27
CA THR A 41 8.87 8.44 -13.12
C THR A 41 7.40 8.09 -13.32
N LEU A 42 7.00 7.70 -14.52
CA LEU A 42 5.61 7.39 -14.85
C LEU A 42 4.99 6.29 -13.97
N PRO A 43 5.67 5.15 -13.73
CA PRO A 43 5.13 4.09 -12.87
C PRO A 43 4.82 4.59 -11.45
N LEU A 44 5.72 5.40 -10.90
CA LEU A 44 5.56 5.97 -9.56
C LEU A 44 4.41 6.99 -9.50
N SER A 45 4.32 7.87 -10.49
CA SER A 45 3.25 8.87 -10.58
C SER A 45 1.88 8.22 -10.71
N LEU A 46 1.74 7.20 -11.55
CA LEU A 46 0.50 6.45 -11.72
C LEU A 46 0.16 5.63 -10.49
N GLN A 47 1.15 5.12 -9.76
CA GLN A 47 0.94 4.44 -8.49
C GLN A 47 0.28 5.38 -7.47
N PHE A 48 0.79 6.61 -7.28
CA PHE A 48 0.18 7.57 -6.37
C PHE A 48 -1.21 8.02 -6.82
N LEU A 49 -1.40 8.19 -8.12
CA LEU A 49 -2.71 8.49 -8.69
C LEU A 49 -3.71 7.36 -8.41
N ALA A 50 -3.28 6.11 -8.55
CA ALA A 50 -4.09 4.93 -8.23
C ALA A 50 -4.44 4.85 -6.74
N VAL A 51 -3.53 5.22 -5.84
CA VAL A 51 -3.83 5.35 -4.38
C VAL A 51 -4.99 6.31 -4.17
N MET A 52 -4.92 7.49 -4.78
CA MET A 52 -5.95 8.52 -4.64
C MET A 52 -7.31 8.03 -5.14
N PHE A 53 -7.37 7.48 -6.35
CA PHE A 53 -8.62 6.99 -6.94
C PHE A 53 -9.16 5.75 -6.25
N ALA A 54 -8.31 4.86 -5.75
CA ALA A 54 -8.74 3.64 -5.06
C ALA A 54 -9.32 3.91 -3.66
N THR A 55 -8.93 4.99 -3.02
CA THR A 55 -9.39 5.33 -1.67
C THR A 55 -10.91 5.54 -1.61
N LEU A 56 -11.51 6.21 -2.59
CA LEU A 56 -12.96 6.44 -2.64
C LEU A 56 -13.77 5.13 -2.77
N PRO A 57 -13.54 4.28 -3.80
CA PRO A 57 -14.29 3.04 -3.90
C PRO A 57 -13.99 2.07 -2.76
N ALA A 58 -12.76 2.06 -2.23
CA ALA A 58 -12.43 1.24 -1.07
C ALA A 58 -13.28 1.62 0.16
N SER A 59 -13.46 2.91 0.43
CA SER A 59 -14.31 3.40 1.51
C SER A 59 -15.77 2.97 1.34
N LEU A 60 -16.33 3.10 0.13
CA LEU A 60 -17.69 2.68 -0.20
C LEU A 60 -17.89 1.17 -0.06
N LEU A 61 -16.93 0.37 -0.55
CA LEU A 61 -16.95 -1.08 -0.41
C LEU A 61 -16.86 -1.53 1.04
N MET A 62 -16.06 -0.85 1.87
CA MET A 62 -16.00 -1.12 3.30
C MET A 62 -17.30 -0.81 4.03
N GLY A 63 -18.01 0.22 3.61
CA GLY A 63 -19.35 0.55 4.13
C GLY A 63 -20.41 -0.49 3.73
N ARG A 64 -20.29 -1.12 2.56
CA ARG A 64 -21.30 -2.04 2.01
C ARG A 64 -21.04 -3.50 2.38
N PHE A 65 -19.80 -3.96 2.30
CA PHE A 65 -19.41 -5.37 2.50
C PHE A 65 -18.67 -5.61 3.81
N GLY A 66 -18.36 -4.55 4.56
CA GLY A 66 -17.50 -4.62 5.73
C GLY A 66 -16.00 -4.50 5.40
N ARG A 67 -15.19 -4.28 6.43
CA ARG A 67 -13.75 -4.00 6.24
C ARG A 67 -12.93 -5.24 5.91
N ARG A 68 -13.28 -6.38 6.51
CA ARG A 68 -12.50 -7.61 6.39
C ARG A 68 -12.34 -8.12 4.95
N PRO A 69 -13.42 -8.28 4.13
CA PRO A 69 -13.28 -8.73 2.76
C PRO A 69 -12.51 -7.72 1.88
N VAL A 70 -12.68 -6.42 2.14
CA VAL A 70 -11.96 -5.37 1.39
C VAL A 70 -10.46 -5.40 1.71
N PHE A 71 -10.06 -5.63 2.96
CA PHE A 71 -8.65 -5.79 3.31
C PHE A 71 -8.03 -7.04 2.68
N LEU A 72 -8.76 -8.15 2.67
CA LEU A 72 -8.30 -9.38 2.00
C LEU A 72 -8.13 -9.18 0.48
N SER A 73 -9.05 -8.46 -0.16
CA SER A 73 -8.92 -8.11 -1.59
C SER A 73 -7.69 -7.21 -1.82
N GLY A 74 -7.42 -6.26 -0.92
CA GLY A 74 -6.22 -5.42 -0.98
C GLY A 74 -4.93 -6.23 -0.92
N VAL A 75 -4.85 -7.22 -0.02
CA VAL A 75 -3.70 -8.12 0.07
C VAL A 75 -3.55 -8.96 -1.21
N PHE A 76 -4.65 -9.50 -1.74
CA PHE A 76 -4.63 -10.25 -2.98
C PHE A 76 -4.15 -9.41 -4.16
N ILE A 77 -4.66 -8.19 -4.31
CA ILE A 77 -4.23 -7.23 -5.34
C ILE A 77 -2.74 -6.92 -5.18
N SER A 78 -2.23 -6.76 -3.96
CA SER A 78 -0.81 -6.51 -3.70
C SER A 78 0.08 -7.66 -4.18
N VAL A 79 -0.30 -8.90 -3.88
CA VAL A 79 0.44 -10.10 -4.32
C VAL A 79 0.46 -10.17 -5.85
N MET A 80 -0.69 -9.99 -6.49
CA MET A 80 -0.80 -10.01 -7.96
C MET A 80 0.02 -8.88 -8.59
N ALA A 81 -0.03 -7.68 -8.03
CA ALA A 81 0.74 -6.53 -8.49
C ALA A 81 2.26 -6.80 -8.43
N THR A 82 2.73 -7.38 -7.33
CA THR A 82 4.15 -7.72 -7.15
C THR A 82 4.60 -8.79 -8.15
N LEU A 83 3.77 -9.80 -8.42
CA LEU A 83 4.06 -10.83 -9.43
C LEU A 83 4.11 -10.22 -10.84
N ILE A 84 3.20 -9.31 -11.17
CA ILE A 84 3.20 -8.58 -12.45
C ILE A 84 4.47 -7.74 -12.58
N GLN A 85 4.88 -7.02 -11.54
CA GLN A 85 6.13 -6.25 -11.55
C GLN A 85 7.37 -7.14 -11.71
N ALA A 86 7.41 -8.27 -11.02
CA ALA A 86 8.50 -9.24 -11.16
C ALA A 86 8.58 -9.80 -12.60
N ALA A 87 7.45 -10.19 -13.18
CA ALA A 87 7.38 -10.62 -14.57
C ALA A 87 7.79 -9.52 -15.55
N ALA A 88 7.40 -8.27 -15.28
CA ALA A 88 7.77 -7.11 -16.08
C ALA A 88 9.29 -6.88 -16.11
N ILE A 89 9.96 -7.02 -14.98
CA ILE A 89 11.42 -6.90 -14.86
C ILE A 89 12.09 -8.05 -15.63
N MET A 90 11.60 -9.27 -15.51
CA MET A 90 12.16 -10.44 -16.21
C MET A 90 11.98 -10.36 -17.73
N THR A 91 10.88 -9.81 -18.20
CA THR A 91 10.57 -9.68 -19.64
C THR A 91 11.04 -8.36 -20.26
N GLY A 92 11.48 -7.40 -19.45
CA GLY A 92 11.90 -6.07 -19.92
C GLY A 92 10.73 -5.21 -20.45
N LEU A 93 9.47 -5.52 -20.08
CA LEU A 93 8.29 -4.81 -20.57
C LEU A 93 7.89 -3.67 -19.64
N PHE A 94 8.18 -2.45 -20.05
CA PHE A 94 7.83 -1.24 -19.30
C PHE A 94 6.32 -1.09 -19.06
N SER A 95 5.49 -1.36 -20.06
CA SER A 95 4.02 -1.26 -19.94
C SER A 95 3.44 -2.21 -18.88
N LEU A 96 4.00 -3.41 -18.78
CA LEU A 96 3.61 -4.39 -17.77
C LEU A 96 4.03 -3.93 -16.36
N PHE A 97 5.20 -3.29 -16.24
CA PHE A 97 5.67 -2.72 -15.00
C PHE A 97 4.78 -1.57 -14.51
N VAL A 98 4.36 -0.69 -15.42
CA VAL A 98 3.40 0.39 -15.14
C VAL A 98 2.07 -0.17 -14.65
N LEU A 99 1.56 -1.22 -15.31
CA LEU A 99 0.32 -1.88 -14.89
C LEU A 99 0.42 -2.44 -13.46
N GLY A 100 1.51 -3.13 -13.15
CA GLY A 100 1.78 -3.63 -11.79
C GLY A 100 1.83 -2.51 -10.75
N SER A 101 2.42 -1.37 -11.10
CA SER A 101 2.48 -0.18 -10.22
C SER A 101 1.10 0.41 -9.92
N ILE A 102 0.20 0.44 -10.90
CA ILE A 102 -1.19 0.89 -10.71
C ILE A 102 -1.92 -0.04 -9.74
N PHE A 103 -1.85 -1.36 -9.94
CA PHE A 103 -2.47 -2.32 -9.02
C PHE A 103 -1.91 -2.23 -7.61
N LEU A 104 -0.61 -2.02 -7.47
CA LEU A 104 0.02 -1.84 -6.16
C LEU A 104 -0.48 -0.56 -5.49
N GLY A 105 -0.66 0.52 -6.25
CA GLY A 105 -1.28 1.75 -5.77
C GLY A 105 -2.70 1.54 -5.26
N CYS A 106 -3.53 0.78 -5.97
CA CYS A 106 -4.88 0.42 -5.52
C CYS A 106 -4.87 -0.34 -4.19
N SER A 107 -4.00 -1.34 -4.05
CA SER A 107 -3.82 -2.07 -2.79
C SER A 107 -3.39 -1.16 -1.65
N HIS A 108 -2.47 -0.23 -1.94
CA HIS A 108 -1.98 0.71 -0.95
C HIS A 108 -3.06 1.70 -0.50
N GLY A 109 -3.94 2.14 -1.40
CA GLY A 109 -5.12 2.94 -1.07
C GLY A 109 -6.04 2.24 -0.07
N ILE A 110 -6.21 0.92 -0.20
CA ILE A 110 -6.97 0.11 0.76
C ILE A 110 -6.25 0.03 2.12
N SER A 111 -4.94 -0.14 2.14
CA SER A 111 -4.16 -0.28 3.37
C SER A 111 -4.14 0.97 4.24
N GLN A 112 -4.39 2.14 3.68
CA GLN A 112 -4.53 3.40 4.44
C GLN A 112 -5.66 3.34 5.49
N PHE A 113 -6.63 2.46 5.31
CA PHE A 113 -7.74 2.29 6.26
C PHE A 113 -7.39 1.44 7.48
N TYR A 114 -6.21 0.79 7.55
CA TYR A 114 -5.81 -0.02 8.72
C TYR A 114 -5.80 0.80 10.02
N ARG A 115 -5.36 2.05 9.97
CA ARG A 115 -5.36 2.97 11.12
C ARG A 115 -6.76 3.26 11.65
N TYR A 116 -7.75 3.37 10.77
CA TYR A 116 -9.15 3.59 11.17
C TYR A 116 -9.78 2.29 11.68
N ALA A 117 -9.44 1.15 11.08
CA ALA A 117 -9.88 -0.14 11.56
C ALA A 117 -9.36 -0.48 12.97
N ALA A 118 -8.17 0.00 13.32
CA ALA A 118 -7.62 -0.16 14.66
C ALA A 118 -8.41 0.61 15.73
N ALA A 119 -9.03 1.72 15.36
CA ALA A 119 -9.84 2.54 16.26
C ALA A 119 -11.28 2.04 16.42
N ASP A 120 -11.72 1.09 15.58
CA ASP A 120 -13.08 0.55 15.64
C ASP A 120 -13.33 -0.24 16.91
N GLY A 121 -14.49 0.01 17.53
CA GLY A 121 -14.90 -0.66 18.75
C GLY A 121 -14.20 -0.16 20.03
N LEU A 122 -13.36 0.87 19.92
CA LEU A 122 -12.75 1.52 21.07
C LEU A 122 -13.60 2.69 21.59
N PRO A 123 -13.56 2.96 22.91
CA PRO A 123 -14.12 4.21 23.47
C PRO A 123 -13.50 5.45 22.82
N ASP A 124 -14.25 6.52 22.71
CA ASP A 124 -13.84 7.73 21.98
C ASP A 124 -12.53 8.33 22.50
N HIS A 125 -12.26 8.25 23.81
CA HIS A 125 -11.01 8.72 24.42
C HIS A 125 -9.78 7.88 24.07
N MET A 126 -9.96 6.65 23.60
CA MET A 126 -8.87 5.72 23.21
C MET A 126 -8.59 5.70 21.71
N LYS A 127 -9.52 6.15 20.87
CA LYS A 127 -9.37 6.20 19.41
C LYS A 127 -8.13 6.96 18.94
N PRO A 128 -7.86 8.19 19.43
CA PRO A 128 -6.65 8.91 19.03
C PRO A 128 -5.36 8.18 19.39
N LYS A 129 -5.33 7.55 20.57
CA LYS A 129 -4.15 6.74 21.02
C LYS A 129 -3.92 5.53 20.13
N ALA A 130 -4.97 4.82 19.73
CA ALA A 130 -4.88 3.66 18.84
C ALA A 130 -4.37 4.07 17.44
N ILE A 131 -4.89 5.15 16.88
CA ILE A 131 -4.44 5.68 15.60
C ILE A 131 -2.98 6.10 15.67
N SER A 132 -2.57 6.82 16.71
CA SER A 132 -1.17 7.23 16.90
C SER A 132 -0.24 6.03 17.06
N PHE A 133 -0.68 4.99 17.74
CA PHE A 133 0.12 3.78 17.93
C PHE A 133 0.34 3.02 16.61
N VAL A 134 -0.67 2.95 15.76
CA VAL A 134 -0.58 2.37 14.42
C VAL A 134 0.37 3.20 13.53
N LEU A 135 0.30 4.52 13.61
CA LEU A 135 1.20 5.41 12.86
C LEU A 135 2.66 5.28 13.33
N LEU A 136 2.90 5.13 14.64
CA LEU A 136 4.24 4.86 15.18
C LEU A 136 4.80 3.53 14.67
N GLY A 137 3.98 2.49 14.57
CA GLY A 137 4.37 1.22 13.95
C GLY A 137 4.80 1.39 12.48
N GLY A 138 4.07 2.21 11.74
CA GLY A 138 4.43 2.58 10.37
C GLY A 138 5.75 3.36 10.28
N LEU A 139 5.96 4.30 11.20
CA LEU A 139 7.19 5.10 11.27
C LEU A 139 8.42 4.24 11.62
N ALA A 140 8.29 3.33 12.59
CA ALA A 140 9.35 2.39 12.94
C ALA A 140 9.72 1.49 11.76
N ALA A 141 8.72 1.01 11.02
CA ALA A 141 8.94 0.22 9.80
C ALA A 141 9.63 1.03 8.69
N ALA A 142 9.34 2.33 8.58
CA ALA A 142 10.00 3.21 7.62
C ALA A 142 11.49 3.42 7.93
N MET A 143 11.89 3.33 9.19
CA MET A 143 13.31 3.43 9.59
C MET A 143 14.09 2.14 9.33
N ILE A 144 13.43 1.00 9.27
CA ILE A 144 14.06 -0.32 9.04
C ILE A 144 14.19 -0.64 7.54
N GLY A 145 13.35 -0.02 6.71
CA GLY A 145 13.28 -0.35 5.27
C GLY A 145 14.40 0.16 4.35
N PRO A 146 15.16 1.24 4.65
CA PRO A 146 16.15 1.81 3.73
C PRO A 146 17.58 1.29 3.86
N GLU A 147 17.88 0.36 4.78
CA GLU A 147 19.21 -0.29 4.85
C GLU A 147 19.25 -1.57 4.00
#